data_d7a3e96f5a58bffae1d8763f89fce0b6
#
_entry.id   d7a3e96f5a58bffae1d8763f89fce0b6
#
_cell.length_a   1.000
_cell.length_b   1.000
_cell.length_c   1.000
_cell.angle_alpha   90.00
_cell.angle_beta   90.00
_cell.angle_gamma   90.00
#
_symmetry.space_group_name_H-M   'P 1'
#
loop_
_entity.id
_entity.type
_entity.pdbx_description
1 polymer ?
#
loop_
_entity_poly.entity_id
_entity_poly.type
_entity_poly.pdbx_seq_one_letter_code
_entity_poly.pdbx_strand_id
1 'polypeptide(L)'
;GGSLGCVDYFTALHFHFMKHKAQPFSMSGNGEDVFFLSNGHISPVYYSTLARSGYFPVPELATFRKLNTRLQGHPATHEHLPGIRVATGSLGQGLSVAAGLALQKKIDKDPHTVWVVTGDGELQEGQIWEAVMFAAHRKLDNMIVAVDFNQKQIDGSTGDVMGLTEWTSKFLAFGWEVLEMDGNNWDEI
;
A
#
# COMPACT_ATOMS: atom_id res chain seq x y z
N GLY A 1 -11.17 12.55 1.90
CA GLY A 1 -11.79 11.37 1.38
C GLY A 1 -10.97 10.11 1.55
N GLY A 2 -9.99 9.81 0.70
CA GLY A 2 -9.36 8.50 0.62
C GLY A 2 -8.82 7.94 1.94
N SER A 3 -8.16 8.77 2.77
CA SER A 3 -7.68 8.30 4.08
C SER A 3 -8.80 7.79 4.99
N LEU A 4 -9.97 8.41 4.98
CA LEU A 4 -11.11 7.96 5.80
C LEU A 4 -11.77 6.72 5.21
N GLY A 5 -11.84 6.62 3.89
CA GLY A 5 -12.40 5.44 3.22
C GLY A 5 -11.60 4.16 3.48
N CYS A 6 -10.31 4.28 3.77
CA CYS A 6 -9.43 3.12 3.98
C CYS A 6 -9.22 2.76 5.47
N VAL A 7 -9.85 3.45 6.43
CA VAL A 7 -9.54 3.26 7.88
C VAL A 7 -9.79 1.83 8.33
N ASP A 8 -10.94 1.25 7.97
CA ASP A 8 -11.31 -0.10 8.41
C ASP A 8 -10.34 -1.13 7.86
N TYR A 9 -10.06 -1.09 6.56
CA TYR A 9 -9.09 -1.97 5.92
C TYR A 9 -7.68 -1.84 6.54
N PHE A 10 -7.17 -0.60 6.74
CA PHE A 10 -5.86 -0.39 7.37
C PHE A 10 -5.82 -0.93 8.79
N THR A 11 -6.91 -0.77 9.55
CA THR A 11 -7.03 -1.29 10.91
C THR A 11 -6.99 -2.81 10.91
N ALA A 12 -7.83 -3.45 10.10
CA ALA A 12 -7.84 -4.90 9.98
C ALA A 12 -6.47 -5.44 9.55
N LEU A 13 -5.89 -4.85 8.50
CA LEU A 13 -4.60 -5.26 7.97
C LEU A 13 -3.49 -5.22 9.03
N HIS A 14 -3.28 -4.08 9.69
CA HIS A 14 -2.14 -3.91 10.59
C HIS A 14 -2.34 -4.52 11.97
N PHE A 15 -3.56 -4.67 12.47
CA PHE A 15 -3.83 -5.17 13.81
C PHE A 15 -4.30 -6.61 13.85
N HIS A 16 -4.69 -7.19 12.70
CA HIS A 16 -5.18 -8.55 12.66
C HIS A 16 -4.39 -9.46 11.69
N PHE A 17 -4.13 -9.02 10.46
CA PHE A 17 -3.55 -9.89 9.44
C PHE A 17 -2.02 -9.84 9.41
N MET A 18 -1.41 -8.68 9.43
CA MET A 18 0.03 -8.53 9.26
C MET A 18 0.84 -8.99 10.46
N LYS A 19 1.89 -9.74 10.19
CA LYS A 19 2.92 -10.15 11.15
C LYS A 19 4.13 -9.22 11.03
N HIS A 20 4.05 -8.05 11.62
CA HIS A 20 5.08 -7.01 11.53
C HIS A 20 5.69 -6.67 12.89
N LYS A 21 6.88 -6.07 12.87
CA LYS A 21 7.62 -5.66 14.08
C LYS A 21 7.81 -4.15 14.09
N ALA A 22 7.12 -3.47 15.00
CA ALA A 22 7.29 -2.03 15.15
C ALA A 22 8.64 -1.69 15.82
N GLN A 23 9.08 -2.51 16.76
CA GLN A 23 10.31 -2.32 17.50
C GLN A 23 11.07 -3.66 17.70
N PRO A 24 12.39 -3.72 17.42
CA PRO A 24 13.14 -2.71 16.67
C PRO A 24 12.74 -2.68 15.18
N PHE A 25 12.55 -1.49 14.64
CA PHE A 25 12.25 -1.32 13.21
C PHE A 25 13.48 -1.65 12.36
N SER A 26 13.28 -2.39 11.27
CA SER A 26 14.32 -2.70 10.28
C SER A 26 13.89 -2.26 8.89
N MET A 27 14.76 -1.58 8.16
CA MET A 27 14.53 -1.21 6.76
C MET A 27 14.46 -2.42 5.84
N SER A 28 15.15 -3.51 6.15
CA SER A 28 15.13 -4.73 5.31
C SER A 28 13.79 -5.46 5.33
N GLY A 29 13.05 -5.38 6.45
CA GLY A 29 11.79 -6.12 6.62
C GLY A 29 11.96 -7.65 6.62
N ASN A 30 13.15 -8.15 6.91
CA ASN A 30 13.41 -9.59 6.96
C ASN A 30 12.71 -10.23 8.17
N GLY A 31 12.03 -11.34 7.94
CA GLY A 31 11.33 -12.09 8.98
C GLY A 31 10.10 -11.36 9.53
N GLU A 32 9.47 -10.54 8.72
CA GLU A 32 8.20 -9.86 8.99
C GLU A 32 7.45 -9.53 7.70
N ASP A 33 6.14 -9.35 7.79
CA ASP A 33 5.35 -8.79 6.68
C ASP A 33 5.72 -7.33 6.45
N VAL A 34 5.72 -6.92 5.20
CA VAL A 34 6.04 -5.54 4.81
C VAL A 34 4.85 -4.92 4.11
N PHE A 35 4.57 -3.67 4.45
CA PHE A 35 3.52 -2.89 3.84
C PHE A 35 4.08 -1.73 3.01
N PHE A 36 3.54 -1.54 1.81
CA PHE A 36 3.82 -0.42 0.93
C PHE A 36 2.54 0.37 0.60
N LEU A 37 2.56 1.65 0.88
CA LEU A 37 1.53 2.58 0.44
C LEU A 37 1.93 3.17 -0.91
N SER A 38 1.41 2.64 -2.03
CA SER A 38 1.76 3.14 -3.37
C SER A 38 1.11 4.49 -3.66
N ASN A 39 -0.17 4.64 -3.33
CA ASN A 39 -0.91 5.91 -3.40
C ASN A 39 -0.58 6.83 -2.22
N GLY A 40 0.67 7.28 -2.14
CA GLY A 40 1.24 7.99 -0.99
C GLY A 40 0.47 9.21 -0.47
N HIS A 41 -0.50 9.73 -1.23
CA HIS A 41 -1.33 10.87 -0.84
C HIS A 41 -2.35 10.56 0.27
N ILE A 42 -2.63 9.28 0.56
CA ILE A 42 -3.43 8.88 1.73
C ILE A 42 -2.58 8.64 2.99
N SER A 43 -1.41 9.26 3.05
CA SER A 43 -0.48 9.18 4.18
C SER A 43 -1.10 9.39 5.57
N PRO A 44 -2.16 10.22 5.79
CA PRO A 44 -2.76 10.37 7.12
C PRO A 44 -3.24 9.07 7.75
N VAL A 45 -3.92 8.19 7.00
CA VAL A 45 -4.33 6.89 7.54
C VAL A 45 -3.12 6.01 7.83
N TYR A 46 -2.13 6.00 6.95
CA TYR A 46 -0.92 5.21 7.13
C TYR A 46 -0.12 5.64 8.37
N TYR A 47 0.13 6.95 8.54
CA TYR A 47 0.82 7.45 9.73
C TYR A 47 0.03 7.18 11.02
N SER A 48 -1.29 7.33 10.99
CA SER A 48 -2.14 7.02 12.13
C SER A 48 -2.04 5.55 12.53
N THR A 49 -2.03 4.66 11.55
CA THR A 49 -1.88 3.22 11.76
C THR A 49 -0.50 2.87 12.30
N LEU A 50 0.58 3.41 11.71
CA LEU A 50 1.94 3.19 12.19
C LEU A 50 2.13 3.67 13.64
N ALA A 51 1.64 4.87 13.98
CA ALA A 51 1.71 5.37 15.34
C ALA A 51 0.97 4.47 16.33
N ARG A 52 -0.24 4.03 15.96
CA ARG A 52 -1.06 3.11 16.77
C ARG A 52 -0.45 1.71 16.87
N SER A 53 0.30 1.27 15.87
CA SER A 53 1.06 0.02 15.88
C SER A 53 2.40 0.12 16.64
N GLY A 54 2.72 1.29 17.21
CA GLY A 54 3.90 1.46 18.07
C GLY A 54 5.20 1.80 17.33
N TYR A 55 5.16 2.19 16.06
CA TYR A 55 6.36 2.60 15.32
C TYR A 55 6.91 3.94 15.81
N PHE A 56 6.05 4.86 16.22
CA PHE A 56 6.42 6.16 16.78
C PHE A 56 5.28 6.69 17.68
N PRO A 57 5.56 7.70 18.54
CA PRO A 57 4.56 8.19 19.50
C PRO A 57 3.33 8.82 18.85
N VAL A 58 2.12 8.44 19.29
CA VAL A 58 0.84 8.98 18.80
C VAL A 58 0.77 10.52 18.82
N PRO A 59 1.27 11.24 19.87
CA PRO A 59 1.26 12.70 19.86
C PRO A 59 2.01 13.35 18.71
N GLU A 60 2.98 12.65 18.08
CA GLU A 60 3.72 13.15 16.91
C GLU A 60 2.79 13.37 15.71
N LEU A 61 1.66 12.69 15.62
CA LEU A 61 0.65 12.89 14.57
C LEU A 61 0.19 14.35 14.45
N ALA A 62 0.21 15.12 15.55
CA ALA A 62 -0.13 16.54 15.55
C ALA A 62 0.87 17.41 14.75
N THR A 63 1.99 16.85 14.32
CA THR A 63 3.00 17.54 13.51
C THR A 63 2.84 17.32 12.00
N PHE A 64 1.81 16.59 11.57
CA PHE A 64 1.59 16.28 10.16
C PHE A 64 1.61 17.53 9.27
N ARG A 65 2.44 17.49 8.23
CA ARG A 65 2.66 18.59 7.26
C ARG A 65 3.13 19.91 7.86
N LYS A 66 3.66 19.91 9.06
CA LYS A 66 4.33 21.09 9.61
C LYS A 66 5.77 21.15 9.11
N LEU A 67 6.35 22.35 9.11
CA LEU A 67 7.75 22.57 8.71
C LEU A 67 8.69 21.79 9.65
N ASN A 68 9.74 21.18 9.10
CA ASN A 68 10.78 20.43 9.82
C ASN A 68 10.23 19.25 10.66
N THR A 69 9.23 18.56 10.17
CA THR A 69 8.67 17.34 10.80
C THR A 69 8.85 16.13 9.90
N ARG A 70 8.86 14.93 10.50
CA ARG A 70 9.00 13.67 9.76
C ARG A 70 7.71 13.23 9.04
N LEU A 71 6.56 13.78 9.42
CA LEU A 71 5.24 13.43 8.90
C LEU A 71 4.89 14.31 7.70
N GLN A 72 5.53 14.03 6.57
CA GLN A 72 5.33 14.76 5.33
C GLN A 72 4.00 14.41 4.66
N GLY A 73 3.55 15.21 3.68
CA GLY A 73 2.32 14.95 2.93
C GLY A 73 2.32 13.63 2.17
N HIS A 74 3.50 13.17 1.76
CA HIS A 74 3.77 11.85 1.19
C HIS A 74 4.88 11.17 1.99
N PRO A 75 4.84 9.84 2.16
CA PRO A 75 5.91 9.13 2.87
C PRO A 75 7.26 9.31 2.17
N ALA A 76 8.29 9.59 2.97
CA ALA A 76 9.64 9.79 2.46
C ALA A 76 10.68 9.12 3.37
N THR A 77 11.59 8.35 2.77
CA THR A 77 12.58 7.58 3.54
C THR A 77 13.66 8.45 4.17
N HIS A 78 13.98 9.61 3.58
CA HIS A 78 14.97 10.53 4.12
C HIS A 78 14.54 11.20 5.43
N GLU A 79 13.26 11.13 5.77
CA GLU A 79 12.73 11.61 7.05
C GLU A 79 12.96 10.60 8.21
N HIS A 80 13.45 9.42 7.90
CA HIS A 80 13.78 8.38 8.87
C HIS A 80 12.63 8.02 9.83
N LEU A 81 11.37 8.12 9.35
CA LEU A 81 10.22 7.71 10.14
C LEU A 81 10.14 6.18 10.19
N PRO A 82 10.15 5.55 11.37
CA PRO A 82 9.98 4.10 11.47
C PRO A 82 8.67 3.65 10.83
N GLY A 83 8.71 2.54 10.07
CA GLY A 83 7.59 2.02 9.30
C GLY A 83 7.61 2.43 7.82
N ILE A 84 8.31 3.49 7.46
CA ILE A 84 8.42 3.96 6.07
C ILE A 84 9.66 3.34 5.41
N ARG A 85 9.44 2.41 4.47
CA ARG A 85 10.51 1.70 3.75
C ARG A 85 10.72 2.19 2.32
N VAL A 86 9.77 2.96 1.79
CA VAL A 86 9.84 3.51 0.44
C VAL A 86 9.21 4.90 0.42
N ALA A 87 9.80 5.80 -0.35
CA ALA A 87 9.19 7.07 -0.67
C ALA A 87 8.14 6.85 -1.78
N THR A 88 6.91 7.31 -1.55
CA THR A 88 5.80 7.13 -2.47
C THR A 88 5.00 8.42 -2.67
N GLY A 89 4.13 8.42 -3.68
CA GLY A 89 3.35 9.59 -4.11
C GLY A 89 3.52 9.88 -5.60
N SER A 90 4.62 9.42 -6.22
CA SER A 90 4.70 9.25 -7.67
C SER A 90 3.94 7.97 -8.02
N LEU A 91 2.72 8.14 -8.53
CA LEU A 91 1.81 7.02 -8.75
C LEU A 91 2.40 5.98 -9.72
N GLY A 92 2.07 4.72 -9.49
CA GLY A 92 2.54 3.59 -10.27
C GLY A 92 3.89 3.02 -9.83
N GLN A 93 4.71 3.74 -9.04
CA GLN A 93 6.06 3.29 -8.67
C GLN A 93 6.06 2.25 -7.55
N GLY A 94 5.17 2.41 -6.55
CA GLY A 94 5.20 1.61 -5.33
C GLY A 94 4.99 0.12 -5.59
N LEU A 95 4.14 -0.24 -6.55
CA LEU A 95 3.86 -1.63 -6.89
C LEU A 95 5.10 -2.36 -7.43
N SER A 96 5.89 -1.69 -8.28
CA SER A 96 7.13 -2.25 -8.81
C SER A 96 8.17 -2.49 -7.72
N VAL A 97 8.29 -1.56 -6.76
CA VAL A 97 9.20 -1.73 -5.61
C VAL A 97 8.76 -2.89 -4.75
N ALA A 98 7.45 -3.00 -4.49
CA ALA A 98 6.87 -4.11 -3.72
C ALA A 98 7.10 -5.47 -4.41
N ALA A 99 6.93 -5.55 -5.72
CA ALA A 99 7.23 -6.76 -6.49
C ALA A 99 8.71 -7.16 -6.39
N GLY A 100 9.62 -6.18 -6.37
CA GLY A 100 11.05 -6.42 -6.14
C GLY A 100 11.31 -7.04 -4.77
N LEU A 101 10.71 -6.51 -3.70
CA LEU A 101 10.85 -7.08 -2.36
C LEU A 101 10.18 -8.46 -2.24
N ALA A 102 9.01 -8.65 -2.84
CA ALA A 102 8.34 -9.96 -2.84
C ALA A 102 9.20 -11.02 -3.50
N LEU A 103 9.84 -10.69 -4.62
CA LEU A 103 10.81 -11.57 -5.29
C LEU A 103 12.02 -11.87 -4.38
N GLN A 104 12.58 -10.83 -3.72
CA GLN A 104 13.70 -11.02 -2.79
C GLN A 104 13.34 -11.97 -1.66
N LYS A 105 12.19 -11.75 -0.99
CA LYS A 105 11.70 -12.66 0.06
C LYS A 105 11.58 -14.10 -0.43
N LYS A 106 11.08 -14.29 -1.64
CA LYS A 106 10.94 -15.62 -2.25
C LYS A 106 12.29 -16.29 -2.51
N ILE A 107 13.29 -15.54 -2.98
CA ILE A 107 14.67 -16.02 -3.16
C ILE A 107 15.29 -16.42 -1.83
N ASP A 108 15.09 -15.60 -0.80
CA ASP A 108 15.61 -15.83 0.56
C ASP A 108 14.82 -16.89 1.34
N LYS A 109 13.73 -17.42 0.76
CA LYS A 109 12.78 -18.33 1.43
C LYS A 109 12.16 -17.74 2.69
N ASP A 110 12.00 -16.42 2.73
CA ASP A 110 11.26 -15.72 3.77
C ASP A 110 9.75 -15.89 3.50
N PRO A 111 8.98 -16.54 4.39
CA PRO A 111 7.57 -16.87 4.16
C PRO A 111 6.62 -15.69 4.35
N HIS A 112 7.14 -14.51 4.66
CA HIS A 112 6.32 -13.35 4.97
C HIS A 112 5.81 -12.65 3.70
N THR A 113 4.65 -12.02 3.87
CA THR A 113 3.89 -11.38 2.79
C THR A 113 4.31 -9.92 2.59
N VAL A 114 4.26 -9.48 1.34
CA VAL A 114 4.34 -8.07 0.96
C VAL A 114 2.94 -7.56 0.64
N TRP A 115 2.47 -6.60 1.41
CA TRP A 115 1.16 -5.97 1.28
C TRP A 115 1.30 -4.62 0.60
N VAL A 116 0.42 -4.33 -0.36
CA VAL A 116 0.46 -3.07 -1.12
C VAL A 116 -0.94 -2.48 -1.17
N VAL A 117 -1.04 -1.16 -1.01
CA VAL A 117 -2.27 -0.43 -1.33
C VAL A 117 -2.00 0.52 -2.48
N THR A 118 -2.85 0.45 -3.51
CA THR A 118 -2.87 1.34 -4.66
C THR A 118 -4.22 2.06 -4.73
N GLY A 119 -4.29 3.17 -5.47
CA GLY A 119 -5.57 3.81 -5.81
C GLY A 119 -6.06 3.35 -7.19
N ASP A 120 -7.38 3.44 -7.43
CA ASP A 120 -7.97 3.13 -8.73
C ASP A 120 -7.51 4.11 -9.84
N GLY A 121 -7.36 5.40 -9.53
CA GLY A 121 -6.75 6.37 -10.44
C GLY A 121 -5.28 6.04 -10.74
N GLU A 122 -4.55 5.44 -9.80
CA GLU A 122 -3.18 4.97 -10.00
C GLU A 122 -3.08 3.82 -11.01
N LEU A 123 -4.13 3.01 -11.15
CA LEU A 123 -4.17 1.94 -12.15
C LEU A 123 -4.14 2.45 -13.61
N GLN A 124 -4.29 3.75 -13.83
CA GLN A 124 -4.14 4.38 -15.13
C GLN A 124 -2.67 4.50 -15.56
N GLU A 125 -1.73 4.34 -14.62
CA GLU A 125 -0.30 4.35 -14.91
C GLU A 125 0.14 3.03 -15.59
N GLY A 126 0.81 3.13 -16.74
CA GLY A 126 1.23 1.96 -17.52
C GLY A 126 2.13 1.00 -16.76
N GLN A 127 3.01 1.53 -15.90
CA GLN A 127 3.94 0.70 -15.11
C GLN A 127 3.26 -0.16 -14.04
N ILE A 128 2.02 0.15 -13.63
CA ILE A 128 1.22 -0.78 -12.80
C ILE A 128 1.06 -2.11 -13.54
N TRP A 129 0.70 -2.06 -14.81
CA TRP A 129 0.47 -3.26 -15.63
C TRP A 129 1.76 -4.02 -15.94
N GLU A 130 2.87 -3.30 -16.07
CA GLU A 130 4.20 -3.92 -16.16
C GLU A 130 4.54 -4.69 -14.88
N ALA A 131 4.27 -4.11 -13.71
CA ALA A 131 4.48 -4.77 -12.42
C ALA A 131 3.52 -5.96 -12.22
N VAL A 132 2.26 -5.84 -12.64
CA VAL A 132 1.26 -6.91 -12.58
C VAL A 132 1.71 -8.12 -13.44
N MET A 133 2.15 -7.88 -14.67
CA MET A 133 2.68 -8.94 -15.55
C MET A 133 3.93 -9.58 -14.95
N PHE A 134 4.85 -8.77 -14.42
CA PHE A 134 6.07 -9.27 -13.79
C PHE A 134 5.78 -10.18 -12.59
N ALA A 135 4.89 -9.72 -11.70
CA ALA A 135 4.52 -10.47 -10.50
C ALA A 135 3.88 -11.83 -10.85
N ALA A 136 2.96 -11.83 -11.82
CA ALA A 136 2.34 -13.05 -12.32
C ALA A 136 3.38 -14.01 -12.96
N HIS A 137 4.26 -13.49 -13.83
CA HIS A 137 5.33 -14.28 -14.46
C HIS A 137 6.27 -14.92 -13.43
N ARG A 138 6.61 -14.15 -12.37
CA ARG A 138 7.48 -14.63 -11.28
C ARG A 138 6.74 -15.43 -10.23
N LYS A 139 5.42 -15.59 -10.37
CA LYS A 139 4.56 -16.30 -9.42
C LYS A 139 4.76 -15.78 -7.98
N LEU A 140 4.64 -14.48 -7.80
CA LEU A 140 4.82 -13.83 -6.51
C LEU A 140 3.56 -14.03 -5.64
N ASP A 141 3.36 -15.26 -5.19
CA ASP A 141 2.24 -15.71 -4.34
C ASP A 141 2.35 -15.20 -2.88
N ASN A 142 3.44 -14.53 -2.57
CA ASN A 142 3.69 -13.82 -1.31
C ASN A 142 3.43 -12.31 -1.41
N MET A 143 2.65 -11.85 -2.39
CA MET A 143 2.31 -10.45 -2.60
C MET A 143 0.79 -10.28 -2.70
N ILE A 144 0.24 -9.38 -1.89
CA ILE A 144 -1.19 -9.03 -1.89
C ILE A 144 -1.33 -7.54 -2.19
N VAL A 145 -2.15 -7.22 -3.17
CA VAL A 145 -2.41 -5.85 -3.61
C VAL A 145 -3.87 -5.51 -3.36
N ALA A 146 -4.13 -4.52 -2.53
CA ALA A 146 -5.45 -3.94 -2.39
C ALA A 146 -5.57 -2.69 -3.25
N VAL A 147 -6.68 -2.56 -3.95
CA VAL A 147 -7.02 -1.37 -4.74
C VAL A 147 -8.11 -0.60 -4.00
N ASP A 148 -7.81 0.63 -3.56
CA ASP A 148 -8.83 1.57 -3.07
C ASP A 148 -9.68 2.02 -4.28
N PHE A 149 -10.76 1.29 -4.52
CA PHE A 149 -11.68 1.52 -5.64
C PHE A 149 -12.77 2.51 -5.23
N ASN A 150 -12.38 3.76 -4.99
CA ASN A 150 -13.27 4.82 -4.55
C ASN A 150 -13.87 5.63 -5.72
N GLN A 151 -13.50 5.33 -6.97
CA GLN A 151 -13.95 5.95 -8.20
C GLN A 151 -13.68 7.47 -8.28
N LYS A 152 -12.69 7.94 -7.55
CA LYS A 152 -12.33 9.37 -7.47
C LYS A 152 -10.83 9.58 -7.66
N GLN A 153 -10.53 10.63 -8.40
CA GLN A 153 -9.17 11.18 -8.53
C GLN A 153 -9.26 12.71 -8.49
N ILE A 154 -8.09 13.40 -8.52
CA ILE A 154 -8.01 14.87 -8.33
C ILE A 154 -8.98 15.63 -9.19
N ASP A 155 -9.08 15.30 -10.47
CA ASP A 155 -9.81 16.06 -11.50
C ASP A 155 -11.27 15.60 -11.68
N GLY A 156 -11.74 14.61 -10.93
CA GLY A 156 -13.12 14.13 -11.04
C GLY A 156 -13.31 12.66 -10.73
N SER A 157 -14.32 12.05 -11.31
CA SER A 157 -14.46 10.60 -11.25
C SER A 157 -13.43 9.93 -12.16
N THR A 158 -12.95 8.73 -11.77
CA THR A 158 -12.02 7.97 -12.61
C THR A 158 -12.63 7.66 -13.97
N GLY A 159 -13.95 7.49 -14.05
CA GLY A 159 -14.67 7.26 -15.29
C GLY A 159 -14.67 8.46 -16.24
N ASP A 160 -14.75 9.69 -15.71
CA ASP A 160 -14.76 10.91 -16.52
C ASP A 160 -13.36 11.31 -16.99
N VAL A 161 -12.34 11.05 -16.18
CA VAL A 161 -10.95 11.45 -16.48
C VAL A 161 -10.29 10.46 -17.44
N MET A 162 -10.33 9.17 -17.09
CA MET A 162 -9.87 8.08 -17.95
C MET A 162 -10.60 6.80 -17.56
N GLY A 163 -11.73 6.55 -18.20
CA GLY A 163 -12.60 5.41 -17.92
C GLY A 163 -11.98 4.09 -18.34
N LEU A 164 -11.24 3.49 -17.42
CA LEU A 164 -10.84 2.10 -17.54
C LEU A 164 -11.85 1.25 -16.78
N THR A 165 -12.58 0.42 -17.50
CA THR A 165 -13.60 -0.48 -16.95
C THR A 165 -13.03 -1.88 -16.74
N GLU A 166 -13.78 -2.73 -16.05
CA GLU A 166 -13.48 -4.16 -15.91
C GLU A 166 -12.09 -4.44 -15.30
N TRP A 167 -11.80 -3.79 -14.16
CA TRP A 167 -10.52 -3.99 -13.45
C TRP A 167 -10.28 -5.45 -13.08
N THR A 168 -11.30 -6.11 -12.52
CA THR A 168 -11.26 -7.53 -12.14
C THR A 168 -10.83 -8.39 -13.32
N SER A 169 -11.47 -8.22 -14.47
CA SER A 169 -11.15 -8.98 -15.69
C SER A 169 -9.72 -8.77 -16.15
N LYS A 170 -9.16 -7.55 -15.99
CA LYS A 170 -7.77 -7.25 -16.37
C LYS A 170 -6.78 -8.00 -15.48
N PHE A 171 -6.95 -7.98 -14.15
CA PHE A 171 -6.09 -8.72 -13.24
C PHE A 171 -6.20 -10.24 -13.47
N LEU A 172 -7.41 -10.75 -13.65
CA LEU A 172 -7.64 -12.16 -13.98
C LEU A 172 -6.93 -12.57 -15.30
N ALA A 173 -6.96 -11.70 -16.33
CA ALA A 173 -6.29 -11.97 -17.60
C ALA A 173 -4.77 -12.07 -17.46
N PHE A 174 -4.15 -11.41 -16.48
CA PHE A 174 -2.75 -11.56 -16.13
C PHE A 174 -2.48 -12.76 -15.19
N GLY A 175 -3.52 -13.51 -14.79
CA GLY A 175 -3.36 -14.70 -13.94
C GLY A 175 -3.34 -14.40 -12.44
N TRP A 176 -3.83 -13.25 -12.02
CA TRP A 176 -4.04 -12.94 -10.61
C TRP A 176 -5.36 -13.53 -10.12
N GLU A 177 -5.41 -13.90 -8.85
CA GLU A 177 -6.66 -14.12 -8.14
C GLU A 177 -7.20 -12.77 -7.67
N VAL A 178 -8.51 -12.55 -7.80
CA VAL A 178 -9.15 -11.28 -7.43
C VAL A 178 -10.30 -11.56 -6.48
N LEU A 179 -10.30 -10.84 -5.36
CA LEU A 179 -11.39 -10.80 -4.39
C LEU A 179 -11.96 -9.38 -4.37
N GLU A 180 -13.28 -9.27 -4.40
CA GLU A 180 -13.99 -8.00 -4.23
C GLU A 180 -14.64 -7.99 -2.86
N MET A 181 -14.54 -6.87 -2.14
CA MET A 181 -15.11 -6.70 -0.82
C MET A 181 -15.53 -5.24 -0.61
N ASP A 182 -16.51 -5.01 0.23
CA ASP A 182 -16.76 -3.68 0.80
C ASP A 182 -15.73 -3.41 1.90
N GLY A 183 -14.75 -2.56 1.61
CA GLY A 183 -13.65 -2.18 2.51
C GLY A 183 -14.09 -1.41 3.77
N ASN A 184 -15.39 -1.14 3.96
CA ASN A 184 -15.98 -0.58 5.15
C ASN A 184 -16.94 -1.54 5.86
N ASN A 185 -17.01 -2.77 5.41
CA ASN A 185 -17.78 -3.85 6.02
C ASN A 185 -16.85 -4.86 6.71
N TRP A 186 -16.86 -4.88 8.04
CA TRP A 186 -15.98 -5.76 8.84
C TRP A 186 -16.19 -7.25 8.62
N ASP A 187 -17.38 -7.67 8.18
CA ASP A 187 -17.68 -9.06 7.88
C ASP A 187 -17.10 -9.50 6.52
N GLU A 188 -16.77 -8.54 5.65
CA GLU A 188 -16.17 -8.79 4.33
C GLU A 188 -14.63 -8.62 4.33
N ILE A 189 -14.12 -7.78 5.21
CA ILE A 189 -12.67 -7.60 5.40
C ILE A 189 -12.07 -8.81 6.12
#